data_6544df6564e8a21d906cd158189d3e65
#
_entry.id   6544df6564e8a21d906cd158189d3e65
#
_cell.length_a   1.000
_cell.length_b   1.000
_cell.length_c   1.000
_cell.angle_alpha   90.00
_cell.angle_beta   90.00
_cell.angle_gamma   90.00
#
_symmetry.space_group_name_H-M   'P 1'
#
loop_
_entity.id
_entity.type
_entity.pdbx_description
1 polymer ?
#
loop_
_entity_poly.entity_id
_entity_poly.type
_entity_poly.pdbx_seq_one_letter_code
_entity_poly.pdbx_strand_id
1 'polypeptide(L)'
;MRLSRPPQLRNLRAFCVAAQRRSFKSAADELFLTPSAVSHQMRELEEALGVRLFERKTRQVELTSAGHALLDEVAPLLEGIDRSLTRIARRHRRTTLRMLLPPFFASELFVPRMASFCAAYPDIDIAVDTHDPRPSVHPATADISVLLSDTVPQGLRVEKLFSLSLVAACAKEHAATVARLGSNLLRDMALIVHKSRPFAWNSWAEEIGLAPPEPKNVIELDTMFAVVRAAERGIGVALVPEVLCGAWFDSGALVRIFPIELPTHDTYFLVNRVKDSSRPEVLAMTDWARTNCLRLPSPESAMSVGHS
;
A
#
# COMPACT_ATOMS: atom_id res chain seq x y z
N MET A 1 -26.81 39.09 26.50
CA MET A 1 -27.37 38.48 27.70
C MET A 1 -26.54 37.24 28.02
N ARG A 2 -25.82 37.15 29.15
CA ARG A 2 -25.06 35.94 29.52
C ARG A 2 -26.04 35.00 30.20
N LEU A 3 -26.06 33.74 29.76
CA LEU A 3 -26.82 32.68 30.44
C LEU A 3 -26.36 32.58 31.90
N SER A 4 -27.29 32.55 32.85
CA SER A 4 -26.97 32.44 34.28
C SER A 4 -26.25 31.13 34.63
N ARG A 5 -26.48 30.09 33.86
CA ARG A 5 -25.81 28.81 33.96
C ARG A 5 -25.67 28.21 32.55
N PRO A 6 -24.44 27.92 32.05
CA PRO A 6 -24.27 27.37 30.72
C PRO A 6 -24.85 25.94 30.70
N PRO A 7 -25.56 25.57 29.63
CA PRO A 7 -26.08 24.20 29.45
C PRO A 7 -24.90 23.20 29.42
N GLN A 8 -25.13 22.04 30.04
CA GLN A 8 -24.13 20.97 30.00
C GLN A 8 -24.19 20.24 28.65
N LEU A 9 -23.02 19.83 28.14
CA LEU A 9 -22.91 19.13 26.85
C LEU A 9 -23.80 17.87 26.78
N ARG A 10 -23.93 17.15 27.88
CA ARG A 10 -24.81 15.98 27.98
C ARG A 10 -26.29 16.31 27.72
N ASN A 11 -26.78 17.49 28.18
CA ASN A 11 -28.15 17.93 27.99
C ASN A 11 -28.42 18.33 26.53
N LEU A 12 -27.42 18.96 25.86
CA LEU A 12 -27.48 19.25 24.43
C LEU A 12 -27.48 17.99 23.59
N ARG A 13 -26.69 16.98 23.96
CA ARG A 13 -26.65 15.68 23.26
C ARG A 13 -28.00 14.94 23.44
N ALA A 14 -28.51 14.90 24.64
CA ALA A 14 -29.84 14.30 24.92
C ALA A 14 -30.98 15.00 24.17
N PHE A 15 -30.91 16.34 24.04
CA PHE A 15 -31.82 17.13 23.24
C PHE A 15 -31.80 16.73 21.76
N CYS A 16 -30.60 16.69 21.13
CA CYS A 16 -30.49 16.33 19.72
C CYS A 16 -31.01 14.93 19.43
N VAL A 17 -30.68 13.94 20.28
CA VAL A 17 -31.17 12.56 20.11
C VAL A 17 -32.70 12.49 20.31
N ALA A 18 -33.23 13.18 21.32
CA ALA A 18 -34.69 13.22 21.58
C ALA A 18 -35.45 13.88 20.42
N ALA A 19 -34.87 14.93 19.81
CA ALA A 19 -35.43 15.62 18.65
C ALA A 19 -35.46 14.71 17.41
N GLN A 20 -34.37 14.01 17.14
CA GLN A 20 -34.26 13.08 15.99
C GLN A 20 -35.20 11.87 16.15
N ARG A 21 -35.30 11.30 17.36
CA ARG A 21 -36.15 10.13 17.65
C ARG A 21 -37.61 10.49 17.88
N ARG A 22 -37.95 11.76 18.10
CA ARG A 22 -39.29 12.25 18.45
C ARG A 22 -39.89 11.50 19.66
N SER A 23 -39.04 10.99 20.55
CA SER A 23 -39.40 10.13 21.66
C SER A 23 -38.33 10.15 22.75
N PHE A 24 -38.72 10.55 23.96
CA PHE A 24 -37.80 10.50 25.10
C PHE A 24 -37.45 9.07 25.52
N LYS A 25 -38.33 8.10 25.27
CA LYS A 25 -38.06 6.68 25.55
C LYS A 25 -36.96 6.16 24.58
N SER A 26 -37.15 6.36 23.28
CA SER A 26 -36.17 5.92 22.30
C SER A 26 -34.80 6.64 22.44
N ALA A 27 -34.83 7.92 22.84
CA ALA A 27 -33.61 8.64 23.17
C ALA A 27 -32.89 8.08 24.39
N ALA A 28 -33.66 7.68 25.40
CA ALA A 28 -33.11 7.04 26.61
C ALA A 28 -32.44 5.70 26.29
N ASP A 29 -33.08 4.87 25.46
CA ASP A 29 -32.53 3.59 25.01
C ASP A 29 -31.21 3.79 24.27
N GLU A 30 -31.13 4.77 23.34
CA GLU A 30 -29.93 5.08 22.57
C GLU A 30 -28.79 5.65 23.41
N LEU A 31 -29.13 6.45 24.42
CA LEU A 31 -28.13 7.09 25.30
C LEU A 31 -27.77 6.22 26.52
N PHE A 32 -28.32 5.03 26.63
CA PHE A 32 -28.18 4.14 27.82
C PHE A 32 -28.59 4.83 29.13
N LEU A 33 -29.69 5.61 29.08
CA LEU A 33 -30.27 6.34 30.19
C LEU A 33 -31.70 5.83 30.52
N THR A 34 -32.24 6.32 31.61
CA THR A 34 -33.68 6.13 31.89
C THR A 34 -34.51 7.24 31.25
N PRO A 35 -35.79 6.99 30.86
CA PRO A 35 -36.65 8.05 30.32
C PRO A 35 -36.86 9.24 31.29
N SER A 36 -36.81 9.00 32.61
CA SER A 36 -36.86 10.05 33.63
C SER A 36 -35.58 10.93 33.60
N ALA A 37 -34.43 10.32 33.40
CA ALA A 37 -33.15 11.06 33.29
C ALA A 37 -33.13 11.97 32.05
N VAL A 38 -33.58 11.47 30.88
CA VAL A 38 -33.72 12.30 29.67
C VAL A 38 -34.71 13.43 29.90
N SER A 39 -35.88 13.16 30.50
CA SER A 39 -36.87 14.19 30.81
C SER A 39 -36.34 15.25 31.80
N HIS A 40 -35.48 14.86 32.75
CA HIS A 40 -34.83 15.78 33.66
C HIS A 40 -33.81 16.65 32.94
N GLN A 41 -32.97 16.06 32.10
CA GLN A 41 -31.98 16.80 31.28
C GLN A 41 -32.66 17.83 30.36
N MET A 42 -33.82 17.49 29.79
CA MET A 42 -34.61 18.43 28.97
C MET A 42 -35.13 19.61 29.79
N ARG A 43 -35.67 19.36 30.99
CA ARG A 43 -36.11 20.42 31.89
C ARG A 43 -34.94 21.36 32.28
N GLU A 44 -33.80 20.80 32.67
CA GLU A 44 -32.63 21.59 33.00
C GLU A 44 -32.17 22.47 31.80
N LEU A 45 -32.25 21.95 30.57
CA LEU A 45 -31.89 22.70 29.37
C LEU A 45 -32.89 23.82 29.09
N GLU A 46 -34.18 23.55 29.17
CA GLU A 46 -35.24 24.56 28.98
C GLU A 46 -35.18 25.65 30.05
N GLU A 47 -34.93 25.29 31.30
CA GLU A 47 -34.73 26.24 32.40
C GLU A 47 -33.51 27.11 32.17
N ALA A 48 -32.38 26.56 31.73
CA ALA A 48 -31.16 27.31 31.45
C ALA A 48 -31.33 28.30 30.30
N LEU A 49 -32.15 27.95 29.31
CA LEU A 49 -32.42 28.80 28.14
C LEU A 49 -33.62 29.73 28.33
N GLY A 50 -34.47 29.45 29.31
CA GLY A 50 -35.69 30.23 29.58
C GLY A 50 -36.81 30.02 28.54
N VAL A 51 -36.69 29.00 27.71
CA VAL A 51 -37.64 28.69 26.62
C VAL A 51 -37.98 27.20 26.58
N ARG A 52 -39.18 26.86 26.15
CA ARG A 52 -39.55 25.46 25.90
C ARG A 52 -39.03 25.04 24.53
N LEU A 53 -38.44 23.86 24.50
CA LEU A 53 -37.86 23.27 23.28
C LEU A 53 -38.78 22.17 22.69
N PHE A 54 -39.62 21.60 23.53
CA PHE A 54 -40.57 20.54 23.13
C PHE A 54 -42.01 20.87 23.52
N GLU A 55 -42.93 20.47 22.64
CA GLU A 55 -44.34 20.38 22.88
C GLU A 55 -44.74 18.94 23.15
N ARG A 56 -45.44 18.68 24.26
CA ARG A 56 -45.96 17.35 24.63
C ARG A 56 -47.31 17.12 24.00
N LYS A 57 -47.36 16.29 22.96
CA LYS A 57 -48.64 15.73 22.43
C LYS A 57 -48.86 14.32 22.96
N THR A 58 -50.11 13.85 22.91
CA THR A 58 -50.60 12.64 23.60
C THR A 58 -49.82 11.36 23.28
N ARG A 59 -49.01 11.31 22.21
CA ARG A 59 -48.21 10.14 21.79
C ARG A 59 -46.84 10.45 21.20
N GLN A 60 -46.46 11.72 20.98
CA GLN A 60 -45.21 12.14 20.38
C GLN A 60 -44.68 13.41 21.01
N VAL A 61 -43.39 13.61 20.91
CA VAL A 61 -42.68 14.83 21.30
C VAL A 61 -42.34 15.60 20.03
N GLU A 62 -42.86 16.82 19.90
CA GLU A 62 -42.58 17.69 18.78
C GLU A 62 -41.69 18.88 19.23
N LEU A 63 -40.85 19.39 18.34
CA LEU A 63 -40.04 20.56 18.60
C LEU A 63 -40.90 21.84 18.52
N THR A 64 -40.63 22.78 19.40
CA THR A 64 -41.09 24.17 19.26
C THR A 64 -40.25 24.87 18.18
N SER A 65 -40.62 26.09 17.78
CA SER A 65 -39.77 26.94 16.92
C SER A 65 -38.39 27.19 17.53
N ALA A 66 -38.33 27.38 18.86
CA ALA A 66 -37.04 27.51 19.59
C ALA A 66 -36.27 26.17 19.60
N GLY A 67 -36.95 25.02 19.65
CA GLY A 67 -36.35 23.72 19.56
C GLY A 67 -35.75 23.48 18.19
N HIS A 68 -36.44 23.83 17.10
CA HIS A 68 -35.90 23.74 15.74
C HIS A 68 -34.63 24.60 15.59
N ALA A 69 -34.70 25.88 15.99
CA ALA A 69 -33.55 26.78 15.91
C ALA A 69 -32.34 26.23 16.69
N LEU A 70 -32.57 25.71 17.90
CA LEU A 70 -31.50 25.10 18.70
C LEU A 70 -30.92 23.85 18.04
N LEU A 71 -31.75 23.00 17.43
CA LEU A 71 -31.30 21.77 16.76
C LEU A 71 -30.39 22.11 15.56
N ASP A 72 -30.79 23.07 14.74
CA ASP A 72 -30.05 23.49 13.55
C ASP A 72 -28.68 24.07 13.91
N GLU A 73 -28.59 24.77 15.03
CA GLU A 73 -27.33 25.36 15.51
C GLU A 73 -26.42 24.33 16.21
N VAL A 74 -26.98 23.47 17.06
CA VAL A 74 -26.21 22.63 17.99
C VAL A 74 -25.82 21.28 17.37
N ALA A 75 -26.66 20.69 16.53
CA ALA A 75 -26.38 19.38 15.96
C ALA A 75 -25.05 19.35 15.16
N PRO A 76 -24.75 20.32 14.27
CA PRO A 76 -23.48 20.33 13.55
C PRO A 76 -22.24 20.50 14.44
N LEU A 77 -22.40 21.25 15.55
CA LEU A 77 -21.32 21.45 16.51
C LEU A 77 -20.99 20.18 17.30
N LEU A 78 -22.00 19.43 17.73
CA LEU A 78 -21.83 18.13 18.39
C LEU A 78 -21.19 17.11 17.48
N GLU A 79 -21.62 17.02 16.22
CA GLU A 79 -20.96 16.19 15.21
C GLU A 79 -19.50 16.60 14.98
N GLY A 80 -19.20 17.89 15.00
CA GLY A 80 -17.84 18.40 14.93
C GLY A 80 -16.96 17.96 16.09
N ILE A 81 -17.51 17.96 17.30
CA ILE A 81 -16.84 17.44 18.51
C ILE A 81 -16.57 15.95 18.37
N ASP A 82 -17.57 15.15 18.00
CA ASP A 82 -17.42 13.70 17.86
C ASP A 82 -16.42 13.33 16.77
N ARG A 83 -16.42 14.04 15.64
CA ARG A 83 -15.39 13.89 14.59
C ARG A 83 -13.99 14.20 15.12
N SER A 84 -13.84 15.26 15.93
CA SER A 84 -12.56 15.64 16.51
C SER A 84 -12.05 14.63 17.53
N LEU A 85 -12.91 14.13 18.41
CA LEU A 85 -12.58 13.09 19.37
C LEU A 85 -12.20 11.77 18.68
N THR A 86 -12.96 11.37 17.66
CA THR A 86 -12.65 10.19 16.83
C THR A 86 -11.29 10.34 16.14
N ARG A 87 -11.00 11.51 15.58
CA ARG A 87 -9.71 11.80 14.93
C ARG A 87 -8.54 11.69 15.91
N ILE A 88 -8.69 12.21 17.13
CA ILE A 88 -7.68 12.11 18.18
C ILE A 88 -7.48 10.65 18.62
N ALA A 89 -8.59 9.93 18.87
CA ALA A 89 -8.52 8.52 19.23
C ALA A 89 -7.85 7.65 18.16
N ARG A 90 -8.16 7.89 16.87
CA ARG A 90 -7.50 7.22 15.74
C ARG A 90 -6.01 7.56 15.69
N ARG A 91 -5.64 8.85 15.85
CA ARG A 91 -4.24 9.28 15.81
C ARG A 91 -3.37 8.61 16.88
N HIS A 92 -3.93 8.30 18.05
CA HIS A 92 -3.26 7.58 19.13
C HIS A 92 -3.31 6.05 19.00
N ARG A 93 -4.11 5.52 18.05
CA ARG A 93 -4.19 4.08 17.77
C ARG A 93 -3.42 3.66 16.51
N ARG A 94 -2.97 4.62 15.69
CA ARG A 94 -2.18 4.29 14.50
C ARG A 94 -0.88 3.60 14.87
N THR A 95 -0.69 2.45 14.29
CA THR A 95 0.55 1.67 14.42
C THR A 95 1.40 1.91 13.19
N THR A 96 2.67 2.24 13.37
CA THR A 96 3.60 2.36 12.24
C THR A 96 4.28 1.03 11.99
N LEU A 97 4.10 0.49 10.80
CA LEU A 97 4.81 -0.67 10.29
C LEU A 97 6.07 -0.22 9.54
N ARG A 98 7.24 -0.56 10.07
CA ARG A 98 8.53 -0.21 9.46
C ARG A 98 9.02 -1.34 8.58
N MET A 99 9.30 -1.03 7.32
CA MET A 99 9.72 -1.99 6.32
C MET A 99 11.07 -1.62 5.74
N LEU A 100 11.94 -2.62 5.51
CA LEU A 100 13.15 -2.48 4.72
C LEU A 100 12.99 -3.27 3.42
N LEU A 101 13.03 -2.58 2.29
CA LEU A 101 12.82 -3.17 0.98
C LEU A 101 13.99 -2.85 0.04
N PRO A 102 14.39 -3.76 -0.88
CA PRO A 102 15.30 -3.40 -1.96
C PRO A 102 14.69 -2.26 -2.80
N PRO A 103 15.46 -1.22 -3.17
CA PRO A 103 14.92 -0.03 -3.82
C PRO A 103 14.10 -0.33 -5.08
N PHE A 104 14.62 -1.18 -5.96
CA PHE A 104 13.95 -1.53 -7.22
C PHE A 104 12.68 -2.34 -7.00
N PHE A 105 12.68 -3.27 -6.04
CA PHE A 105 11.48 -3.99 -5.60
C PHE A 105 10.42 -3.03 -5.03
N ALA A 106 10.86 -2.10 -4.18
CA ALA A 106 9.95 -1.12 -3.57
C ALA A 106 9.27 -0.25 -4.64
N SER A 107 10.04 0.31 -5.57
CA SER A 107 9.52 1.21 -6.60
C SER A 107 8.62 0.50 -7.63
N GLU A 108 9.04 -0.67 -8.11
CA GLU A 108 8.41 -1.26 -9.29
C GLU A 108 7.33 -2.30 -8.94
N LEU A 109 7.39 -2.88 -7.74
CA LEU A 109 6.40 -3.87 -7.33
C LEU A 109 5.53 -3.43 -6.16
N PHE A 110 6.15 -2.97 -5.07
CA PHE A 110 5.46 -2.71 -3.82
C PHE A 110 4.62 -1.44 -3.86
N VAL A 111 5.24 -0.28 -4.16
CA VAL A 111 4.57 1.03 -4.16
C VAL A 111 3.39 1.10 -5.13
N PRO A 112 3.48 0.60 -6.38
CA PRO A 112 2.34 0.63 -7.30
C PRO A 112 1.10 -0.11 -6.80
N ARG A 113 1.28 -1.09 -5.91
CA ARG A 113 0.19 -1.92 -5.35
C ARG A 113 -0.27 -1.47 -3.96
N MET A 114 0.52 -0.62 -3.29
CA MET A 114 0.31 -0.24 -1.88
C MET A 114 -1.03 0.46 -1.62
N ALA A 115 -1.63 1.10 -2.63
CA ALA A 115 -2.93 1.76 -2.49
C ALA A 115 -4.02 0.82 -1.96
N SER A 116 -4.02 -0.46 -2.38
CA SER A 116 -4.96 -1.47 -1.91
C SER A 116 -4.76 -1.83 -0.44
N PHE A 117 -3.51 -1.86 0.04
CA PHE A 117 -3.21 -2.06 1.45
C PHE A 117 -3.69 -0.88 2.30
N CYS A 118 -3.37 0.35 1.89
CA CYS A 118 -3.78 1.55 2.62
C CYS A 118 -5.31 1.68 2.70
N ALA A 119 -6.03 1.27 1.66
CA ALA A 119 -7.49 1.25 1.67
C ALA A 119 -8.07 0.19 2.62
N ALA A 120 -7.46 -1.00 2.67
CA ALA A 120 -7.90 -2.10 3.53
C ALA A 120 -7.53 -1.88 5.02
N TYR A 121 -6.41 -1.21 5.29
CA TYR A 121 -5.87 -1.02 6.64
C TYR A 121 -5.56 0.46 6.94
N PRO A 122 -6.57 1.34 7.02
CA PRO A 122 -6.38 2.79 7.15
C PRO A 122 -5.75 3.24 8.47
N ASP A 123 -5.70 2.35 9.47
CA ASP A 123 -5.12 2.63 10.79
C ASP A 123 -3.65 2.17 10.90
N ILE A 124 -3.05 1.62 9.81
CA ILE A 124 -1.64 1.25 9.76
C ILE A 124 -0.89 2.27 8.90
N ASP A 125 0.03 3.01 9.52
CA ASP A 125 0.98 3.86 8.81
C ASP A 125 2.16 3.00 8.34
N ILE A 126 2.62 3.20 7.10
CA ILE A 126 3.77 2.47 6.54
C ILE A 126 4.96 3.41 6.45
N ALA A 127 6.11 2.97 6.97
CA ALA A 127 7.39 3.62 6.76
C ALA A 127 8.31 2.65 6.00
N VAL A 128 8.72 3.01 4.78
CA VAL A 128 9.58 2.18 3.93
C VAL A 128 10.97 2.81 3.88
N ASP A 129 11.97 2.00 4.20
CA ASP A 129 13.38 2.30 4.06
C ASP A 129 13.96 1.47 2.91
N THR A 130 14.76 2.10 2.05
CA THR A 130 15.30 1.48 0.83
C THR A 130 16.80 1.76 0.64
N HIS A 131 17.52 2.15 1.69
CA HIS A 131 18.93 2.54 1.57
C HIS A 131 19.88 1.38 1.28
N ASP A 132 19.47 0.13 1.54
CA ASP A 132 20.26 -1.04 1.21
C ASP A 132 19.72 -1.71 -0.08
N PRO A 133 20.47 -1.67 -1.19
CA PRO A 133 20.05 -2.25 -2.47
C PRO A 133 19.94 -3.79 -2.42
N ARG A 134 20.66 -4.45 -1.49
CA ARG A 134 20.60 -5.92 -1.31
C ARG A 134 20.66 -6.26 0.17
N PRO A 135 19.57 -5.99 0.91
CA PRO A 135 19.56 -6.30 2.34
C PRO A 135 19.72 -7.80 2.53
N SER A 136 20.79 -8.19 3.21
CA SER A 136 21.11 -9.59 3.55
C SER A 136 20.65 -9.97 4.95
N VAL A 137 20.35 -8.97 5.78
CA VAL A 137 19.99 -9.15 7.18
C VAL A 137 18.74 -8.34 7.50
N HIS A 138 17.83 -8.93 8.27
CA HIS A 138 16.68 -8.21 8.81
C HIS A 138 17.13 -7.33 10.01
N PRO A 139 17.08 -5.98 9.88
CA PRO A 139 17.57 -5.09 10.93
C PRO A 139 16.59 -5.01 12.12
N ALA A 140 17.13 -4.68 13.30
CA ALA A 140 16.29 -4.50 14.49
C ALA A 140 15.27 -3.37 14.37
N THR A 141 15.54 -2.39 13.52
CA THR A 141 14.69 -1.21 13.29
C THR A 141 13.49 -1.46 12.38
N ALA A 142 13.52 -2.55 11.59
CA ALA A 142 12.39 -2.92 10.73
C ALA A 142 11.50 -3.96 11.43
N ASP A 143 10.20 -3.90 11.15
CA ASP A 143 9.22 -4.91 11.56
C ASP A 143 9.16 -6.04 10.52
N ILE A 144 9.23 -5.66 9.23
CA ILE A 144 9.26 -6.55 8.08
C ILE A 144 10.38 -6.12 7.14
N SER A 145 11.04 -7.09 6.50
CA SER A 145 11.99 -6.81 5.42
C SER A 145 11.70 -7.70 4.21
N VAL A 146 12.05 -7.21 3.03
CA VAL A 146 12.21 -8.05 1.85
C VAL A 146 13.70 -8.25 1.61
N LEU A 147 14.14 -9.50 1.64
CA LEU A 147 15.53 -9.89 1.41
C LEU A 147 15.65 -10.56 0.04
N LEU A 148 16.74 -10.26 -0.66
CA LEU A 148 17.14 -10.97 -1.89
C LEU A 148 18.32 -11.86 -1.57
N SER A 149 18.10 -13.16 -1.55
CA SER A 149 19.10 -14.15 -1.11
C SER A 149 19.02 -15.42 -1.94
N ASP A 150 20.15 -16.10 -2.06
CA ASP A 150 20.28 -17.44 -2.64
C ASP A 150 19.98 -18.56 -1.64
N THR A 151 19.90 -18.22 -0.36
CA THR A 151 19.58 -19.15 0.74
C THR A 151 18.40 -18.66 1.55
N VAL A 152 17.65 -19.60 2.15
CA VAL A 152 16.54 -19.26 3.03
C VAL A 152 17.07 -18.62 4.31
N PRO A 153 16.65 -17.38 4.66
CA PRO A 153 17.08 -16.72 5.88
C PRO A 153 16.74 -17.52 7.14
N GLN A 154 17.72 -17.69 8.03
CA GLN A 154 17.56 -18.48 9.25
C GLN A 154 17.15 -17.62 10.46
N GLY A 155 16.44 -18.22 11.42
CA GLY A 155 16.03 -17.55 12.66
C GLY A 155 14.90 -16.54 12.53
N LEU A 156 14.27 -16.46 11.35
CA LEU A 156 13.16 -15.55 11.03
C LEU A 156 11.92 -16.35 10.65
N ARG A 157 10.77 -15.71 10.68
CA ARG A 157 9.60 -16.13 9.92
C ARG A 157 9.83 -15.72 8.47
N VAL A 158 9.74 -16.67 7.56
CA VAL A 158 10.08 -16.47 6.15
C VAL A 158 8.88 -16.81 5.27
N GLU A 159 8.57 -15.92 4.34
CA GLU A 159 7.61 -16.14 3.26
C GLU A 159 8.33 -15.97 1.92
N LYS A 160 8.37 -17.03 1.09
CA LYS A 160 8.93 -16.93 -0.26
C LYS A 160 7.98 -16.11 -1.13
N LEU A 161 8.47 -15.01 -1.73
CA LEU A 161 7.70 -14.23 -2.68
C LEU A 161 7.84 -14.83 -4.10
N PHE A 162 9.02 -14.74 -4.69
CA PHE A 162 9.30 -15.33 -6.01
C PHE A 162 10.81 -15.48 -6.21
N SER A 163 11.19 -16.42 -7.08
CA SER A 163 12.56 -16.57 -7.54
C SER A 163 12.87 -15.54 -8.62
N LEU A 164 14.08 -15.00 -8.63
CA LEU A 164 14.51 -14.00 -9.59
C LEU A 164 14.98 -14.66 -10.88
N SER A 165 14.36 -14.33 -12.01
CA SER A 165 14.86 -14.61 -13.34
C SER A 165 15.16 -13.31 -14.07
N LEU A 166 16.13 -13.36 -14.99
CA LEU A 166 16.54 -12.25 -15.83
C LEU A 166 16.22 -12.56 -17.29
N VAL A 167 15.75 -11.55 -18.00
CA VAL A 167 15.49 -11.63 -19.43
C VAL A 167 16.36 -10.58 -20.17
N ALA A 168 16.82 -10.93 -21.37
CA ALA A 168 17.53 -10.01 -22.22
C ALA A 168 16.52 -9.02 -22.86
N ALA A 169 16.75 -7.74 -22.68
CA ALA A 169 15.86 -6.68 -23.15
C ALA A 169 16.61 -5.49 -23.74
N CYS A 170 15.96 -4.76 -24.65
CA CYS A 170 16.44 -3.51 -25.22
C CYS A 170 15.26 -2.55 -25.49
N ALA A 171 15.56 -1.31 -25.89
CA ALA A 171 14.56 -0.38 -26.38
C ALA A 171 13.88 -0.91 -27.65
N LYS A 172 12.59 -0.63 -27.80
CA LYS A 172 11.78 -1.05 -28.96
C LYS A 172 12.40 -0.69 -30.30
N GLU A 173 13.06 0.46 -30.40
CA GLU A 173 13.71 0.93 -31.63
C GLU A 173 14.86 0.00 -32.10
N HIS A 174 15.44 -0.77 -31.19
CA HIS A 174 16.50 -1.74 -31.52
C HIS A 174 15.96 -3.13 -31.87
N ALA A 175 14.69 -3.42 -31.68
CA ALA A 175 14.12 -4.75 -31.88
C ALA A 175 14.38 -5.32 -33.29
N ALA A 176 14.22 -4.50 -34.34
CA ALA A 176 14.51 -4.89 -35.71
C ALA A 176 16.01 -5.19 -35.97
N THR A 177 16.89 -4.41 -35.35
CA THR A 177 18.35 -4.64 -35.41
C THR A 177 18.73 -5.93 -34.72
N VAL A 178 18.14 -6.18 -33.54
CA VAL A 178 18.33 -7.38 -32.76
C VAL A 178 17.88 -8.62 -33.53
N ALA A 179 16.68 -8.60 -34.13
CA ALA A 179 16.14 -9.69 -34.93
C ALA A 179 17.07 -10.03 -36.13
N ARG A 180 17.70 -9.03 -36.73
CA ARG A 180 18.65 -9.20 -37.84
C ARG A 180 20.00 -9.75 -37.40
N LEU A 181 20.50 -9.33 -36.23
CA LEU A 181 21.82 -9.73 -35.74
C LEU A 181 21.84 -11.14 -35.16
N GLY A 182 20.71 -11.61 -34.61
CA GLY A 182 20.65 -12.90 -33.97
C GLY A 182 21.71 -13.06 -32.87
N SER A 183 22.52 -14.13 -32.96
CA SER A 183 23.61 -14.40 -32.02
C SER A 183 24.74 -13.39 -32.04
N ASN A 184 24.94 -12.67 -33.15
CA ASN A 184 25.96 -11.59 -33.25
C ASN A 184 25.62 -10.35 -32.45
N LEU A 185 24.38 -10.27 -31.91
CA LEU A 185 23.93 -9.19 -31.07
C LEU A 185 24.87 -8.91 -29.88
N LEU A 186 25.31 -9.97 -29.22
CA LEU A 186 26.18 -9.88 -28.03
C LEU A 186 27.56 -9.31 -28.34
N ARG A 187 27.96 -9.31 -29.61
CA ARG A 187 29.22 -8.71 -30.07
C ARG A 187 29.03 -7.30 -30.59
N ASP A 188 27.96 -7.04 -31.32
CA ASP A 188 27.80 -5.81 -32.10
C ASP A 188 27.04 -4.69 -31.39
N MET A 189 26.32 -5.00 -30.29
CA MET A 189 25.70 -4.02 -29.43
C MET A 189 26.44 -3.87 -28.08
N ALA A 190 26.32 -2.70 -27.46
CA ALA A 190 26.84 -2.50 -26.11
C ALA A 190 26.08 -3.39 -25.10
N LEU A 191 26.83 -4.12 -24.27
CA LEU A 191 26.24 -4.90 -23.17
C LEU A 191 26.19 -4.06 -21.88
N ILE A 192 25.00 -3.92 -21.31
CA ILE A 192 24.80 -3.26 -20.03
C ILE A 192 24.87 -4.34 -18.95
N VAL A 193 25.80 -4.14 -18.01
CA VAL A 193 26.14 -5.10 -16.95
C VAL A 193 25.83 -4.49 -15.59
N HIS A 194 25.11 -5.21 -14.76
CA HIS A 194 24.96 -4.83 -13.35
C HIS A 194 26.20 -5.26 -12.56
N LYS A 195 26.86 -4.33 -11.88
CA LYS A 195 28.14 -4.59 -11.15
C LYS A 195 28.08 -5.77 -10.18
N SER A 196 26.94 -6.02 -9.53
CA SER A 196 26.81 -7.17 -8.64
C SER A 196 26.68 -8.52 -9.36
N ARG A 197 26.56 -8.52 -10.68
CA ARG A 197 26.38 -9.73 -11.53
C ARG A 197 27.25 -9.64 -12.80
N PRO A 198 28.58 -9.53 -12.65
CA PRO A 198 29.46 -9.25 -13.78
C PRO A 198 29.47 -10.37 -14.83
N PHE A 199 29.16 -11.61 -14.44
CA PHE A 199 29.13 -12.79 -15.31
C PHE A 199 27.73 -13.18 -15.80
N ALA A 200 26.70 -12.39 -15.53
CA ALA A 200 25.34 -12.74 -15.90
C ALA A 200 25.17 -12.97 -17.42
N TRP A 201 25.83 -12.17 -18.26
CA TRP A 201 25.79 -12.36 -19.70
C TRP A 201 26.50 -13.64 -20.17
N ASN A 202 27.55 -14.07 -19.47
CA ASN A 202 28.23 -15.34 -19.77
C ASN A 202 27.28 -16.52 -19.43
N SER A 203 26.68 -16.50 -18.25
CA SER A 203 25.72 -17.51 -17.83
C SER A 203 24.49 -17.53 -18.75
N TRP A 204 24.02 -16.37 -19.20
CA TRP A 204 22.90 -16.30 -20.12
C TRP A 204 23.25 -16.88 -21.49
N ALA A 205 24.46 -16.59 -22.02
CA ALA A 205 24.92 -17.16 -23.29
C ALA A 205 25.06 -18.70 -23.21
N GLU A 206 25.59 -19.21 -22.09
CA GLU A 206 25.70 -20.63 -21.82
C GLU A 206 24.33 -21.32 -21.80
N GLU A 207 23.31 -20.71 -21.14
CA GLU A 207 21.93 -21.22 -21.08
C GLU A 207 21.31 -21.40 -22.48
N ILE A 208 21.68 -20.55 -23.44
CA ILE A 208 21.19 -20.62 -24.81
C ILE A 208 22.15 -21.33 -25.77
N GLY A 209 23.20 -21.97 -25.24
CA GLY A 209 24.16 -22.74 -26.03
C GLY A 209 25.09 -21.89 -26.89
N LEU A 210 25.32 -20.62 -26.54
CA LEU A 210 26.27 -19.72 -27.21
C LEU A 210 27.60 -19.63 -26.45
N ALA A 211 28.66 -19.29 -27.17
CA ALA A 211 29.94 -18.94 -26.56
C ALA A 211 29.79 -17.66 -25.69
N PRO A 212 30.63 -17.51 -24.67
CA PRO A 212 30.67 -16.27 -23.89
C PRO A 212 30.78 -15.05 -24.79
N PRO A 213 30.05 -13.96 -24.51
CA PRO A 213 30.07 -12.79 -25.38
C PRO A 213 31.40 -12.05 -25.32
N GLU A 214 31.89 -11.62 -26.49
CA GLU A 214 33.03 -10.72 -26.63
C GLU A 214 32.54 -9.36 -27.15
N PRO A 215 31.87 -8.54 -26.28
CA PRO A 215 31.25 -7.30 -26.73
C PRO A 215 32.30 -6.24 -27.09
N LYS A 216 32.00 -5.42 -28.09
CA LYS A 216 32.83 -4.26 -28.42
C LYS A 216 32.80 -3.20 -27.31
N ASN A 217 31.70 -3.06 -26.64
CA ASN A 217 31.48 -2.11 -25.54
C ASN A 217 30.75 -2.75 -24.38
N VAL A 218 31.22 -2.47 -23.17
CA VAL A 218 30.56 -2.85 -21.91
C VAL A 218 30.26 -1.59 -21.10
N ILE A 219 29.06 -1.49 -20.56
CA ILE A 219 28.62 -0.41 -19.66
C ILE A 219 28.26 -1.03 -18.32
N GLU A 220 29.06 -0.74 -17.32
CA GLU A 220 28.85 -1.24 -15.97
C GLU A 220 28.07 -0.21 -15.12
N LEU A 221 26.98 -0.65 -14.55
CA LEU A 221 26.11 0.15 -13.70
C LEU A 221 25.87 -0.58 -12.37
N ASP A 222 25.74 0.18 -11.29
CA ASP A 222 25.66 -0.37 -9.92
C ASP A 222 24.22 -0.51 -9.40
N THR A 223 23.24 0.07 -10.10
CA THR A 223 21.82 -0.02 -9.73
C THR A 223 20.99 -0.58 -10.88
N MET A 224 19.97 -1.39 -10.54
CA MET A 224 19.04 -1.92 -11.54
C MET A 224 18.22 -0.80 -12.20
N PHE A 225 17.96 0.31 -11.51
CA PHE A 225 17.36 1.50 -12.12
C PHE A 225 18.18 2.04 -13.30
N ALA A 226 19.49 2.19 -13.09
CA ALA A 226 20.38 2.68 -14.15
C ALA A 226 20.46 1.67 -15.30
N VAL A 227 20.51 0.37 -15.02
CA VAL A 227 20.52 -0.70 -16.03
C VAL A 227 19.27 -0.64 -16.91
N VAL A 228 18.09 -0.62 -16.30
CA VAL A 228 16.81 -0.56 -17.02
C VAL A 228 16.68 0.74 -17.82
N ARG A 229 17.04 1.87 -17.22
CA ARG A 229 16.99 3.17 -17.91
C ARG A 229 17.97 3.28 -19.07
N ALA A 230 19.16 2.70 -18.95
CA ALA A 230 20.11 2.67 -20.05
C ALA A 230 19.57 1.83 -21.23
N ALA A 231 18.99 0.67 -20.95
CA ALA A 231 18.34 -0.15 -21.97
C ALA A 231 17.16 0.55 -22.63
N GLU A 232 16.28 1.18 -21.85
CA GLU A 232 15.12 1.96 -22.31
C GLU A 232 15.54 3.11 -23.25
N ARG A 233 16.68 3.75 -22.95
CA ARG A 233 17.23 4.85 -23.76
C ARG A 233 18.00 4.39 -24.99
N GLY A 234 17.98 3.10 -25.30
CA GLY A 234 18.66 2.57 -26.48
C GLY A 234 20.18 2.56 -26.38
N ILE A 235 20.76 2.69 -25.18
CA ILE A 235 22.23 2.69 -25.01
C ILE A 235 22.83 1.31 -25.32
N GLY A 236 22.06 0.24 -25.10
CA GLY A 236 22.48 -1.14 -25.34
C GLY A 236 21.44 -2.16 -24.95
N VAL A 237 21.88 -3.40 -24.75
CA VAL A 237 21.06 -4.51 -24.29
C VAL A 237 21.39 -4.84 -22.84
N ALA A 238 20.37 -5.20 -22.05
CA ALA A 238 20.50 -5.46 -20.63
C ALA A 238 19.81 -6.78 -20.24
N LEU A 239 20.35 -7.42 -19.19
CA LEU A 239 19.62 -8.46 -18.46
C LEU A 239 18.83 -7.80 -17.33
N VAL A 240 17.51 -7.89 -17.39
CA VAL A 240 16.60 -7.22 -16.45
C VAL A 240 15.67 -8.21 -15.77
N PRO A 241 15.26 -7.98 -14.51
CA PRO A 241 14.30 -8.82 -13.79
C PRO A 241 12.91 -8.63 -14.40
N GLU A 242 12.41 -9.64 -15.11
CA GLU A 242 11.16 -9.56 -15.85
C GLU A 242 9.98 -9.14 -14.95
N VAL A 243 9.85 -9.80 -13.83
CA VAL A 243 8.79 -9.58 -12.85
C VAL A 243 8.69 -8.11 -12.38
N LEU A 244 9.85 -7.46 -12.24
CA LEU A 244 9.91 -6.07 -11.77
C LEU A 244 9.86 -5.06 -12.92
N CYS A 245 10.07 -5.51 -14.16
CA CYS A 245 10.07 -4.66 -15.36
C CYS A 245 8.76 -4.73 -16.15
N GLY A 246 7.68 -5.31 -15.60
CA GLY A 246 6.40 -5.48 -16.29
C GLY A 246 5.88 -4.19 -16.92
N ALA A 247 5.90 -3.07 -16.21
CA ALA A 247 5.42 -1.78 -16.74
C ALA A 247 6.18 -1.31 -17.99
N TRP A 248 7.50 -1.59 -18.11
CA TRP A 248 8.28 -1.27 -19.30
C TRP A 248 7.94 -2.18 -20.48
N PHE A 249 7.67 -3.45 -20.23
CA PHE A 249 7.23 -4.39 -21.26
C PHE A 249 5.80 -4.08 -21.71
N ASP A 250 4.88 -3.82 -20.79
CA ASP A 250 3.47 -3.49 -21.09
C ASP A 250 3.35 -2.19 -21.89
N SER A 251 4.16 -1.19 -21.59
CA SER A 251 4.22 0.08 -22.36
C SER A 251 4.97 -0.05 -23.68
N GLY A 252 5.71 -1.13 -23.90
CA GLY A 252 6.57 -1.33 -25.04
C GLY A 252 7.84 -0.45 -25.01
N ALA A 253 8.17 0.16 -23.88
CA ALA A 253 9.43 0.91 -23.71
C ALA A 253 10.65 -0.02 -23.74
N LEU A 254 10.48 -1.25 -23.22
CA LEU A 254 11.42 -2.35 -23.39
C LEU A 254 10.75 -3.48 -24.15
N VAL A 255 11.53 -4.21 -24.92
CA VAL A 255 11.13 -5.45 -25.58
C VAL A 255 12.09 -6.58 -25.23
N ARG A 256 11.57 -7.77 -25.02
CA ARG A 256 12.37 -8.97 -24.91
C ARG A 256 13.04 -9.26 -26.26
N ILE A 257 14.29 -9.63 -26.21
CA ILE A 257 15.05 -9.93 -27.43
C ILE A 257 15.23 -11.43 -27.68
N PHE A 258 15.05 -12.24 -26.65
CA PHE A 258 15.03 -13.68 -26.75
C PHE A 258 13.96 -14.27 -25.82
N PRO A 259 13.30 -15.37 -26.17
CA PRO A 259 12.26 -16.01 -25.35
C PRO A 259 12.81 -16.84 -24.19
N ILE A 260 14.02 -16.53 -23.74
CA ILE A 260 14.76 -17.31 -22.75
C ILE A 260 14.99 -16.47 -21.52
N GLU A 261 14.73 -17.08 -20.36
CA GLU A 261 15.01 -16.52 -19.05
C GLU A 261 16.30 -17.12 -18.49
N LEU A 262 17.13 -16.30 -17.88
CA LEU A 262 18.23 -16.77 -17.05
C LEU A 262 17.71 -16.93 -15.61
N PRO A 263 17.48 -18.16 -15.13
CA PRO A 263 17.17 -18.37 -13.73
C PRO A 263 18.38 -17.96 -12.88
N THR A 264 18.12 -17.29 -11.77
CA THR A 264 19.18 -16.99 -10.81
C THR A 264 18.97 -17.83 -9.56
N HIS A 265 20.00 -17.97 -8.73
CA HIS A 265 19.86 -18.60 -7.41
C HIS A 265 19.13 -17.70 -6.41
N ASP A 266 18.98 -16.41 -6.72
CA ASP A 266 18.36 -15.44 -5.82
C ASP A 266 16.82 -15.57 -5.80
N THR A 267 16.29 -15.42 -4.60
CA THR A 267 14.85 -15.42 -4.31
C THR A 267 14.52 -14.22 -3.43
N TYR A 268 13.40 -13.58 -3.70
CA TYR A 268 12.83 -12.57 -2.80
C TYR A 268 12.06 -13.23 -1.68
N PHE A 269 12.43 -12.92 -0.45
CA PHE A 269 11.79 -13.39 0.78
C PHE A 269 11.23 -12.23 1.59
N LEU A 270 9.98 -12.31 1.99
CA LEU A 270 9.42 -11.45 3.02
C LEU A 270 9.73 -12.08 4.36
N VAL A 271 10.34 -11.31 5.26
CA VAL A 271 10.78 -11.83 6.55
C VAL A 271 10.40 -10.91 7.70
N ASN A 272 10.17 -11.50 8.86
CA ASN A 272 10.01 -10.80 10.14
C ASN A 272 10.51 -11.66 11.29
N ARG A 273 10.73 -11.05 12.46
CA ARG A 273 11.11 -11.81 13.66
C ARG A 273 9.96 -12.70 14.11
N VAL A 274 10.28 -13.92 14.56
CA VAL A 274 9.29 -14.89 15.05
C VAL A 274 8.40 -14.29 16.15
N LYS A 275 8.97 -13.52 17.08
CA LYS A 275 8.22 -12.86 18.16
C LYS A 275 7.21 -11.82 17.69
N ASP A 276 7.41 -11.24 16.52
CA ASP A 276 6.56 -10.19 15.95
C ASP A 276 5.49 -10.75 15.00
N SER A 277 5.55 -12.07 14.72
CA SER A 277 4.65 -12.72 13.73
C SER A 277 3.17 -12.71 14.11
N SER A 278 2.84 -12.50 15.40
CA SER A 278 1.45 -12.41 15.88
C SER A 278 0.92 -10.98 15.93
N ARG A 279 1.73 -9.98 15.64
CA ARG A 279 1.29 -8.57 15.62
C ARG A 279 0.31 -8.37 14.47
N PRO A 280 -0.86 -7.73 14.71
CA PRO A 280 -1.90 -7.59 13.69
C PRO A 280 -1.44 -6.92 12.40
N GLU A 281 -0.59 -5.87 12.50
CA GLU A 281 -0.05 -5.14 11.36
C GLU A 281 0.96 -5.97 10.55
N VAL A 282 1.72 -6.86 11.20
CA VAL A 282 2.65 -7.79 10.54
C VAL A 282 1.88 -8.88 9.79
N LEU A 283 0.85 -9.43 10.41
CA LEU A 283 -0.06 -10.41 9.78
C LEU A 283 -0.76 -9.78 8.56
N ALA A 284 -1.35 -8.59 8.73
CA ALA A 284 -2.05 -7.88 7.67
C ALA A 284 -1.14 -7.66 6.44
N MET A 285 0.10 -7.20 6.66
CA MET A 285 1.06 -6.99 5.57
C MET A 285 1.51 -8.31 4.94
N THR A 286 1.73 -9.35 5.73
CA THR A 286 2.14 -10.67 5.21
C THR A 286 1.05 -11.26 4.33
N ASP A 287 -0.22 -11.23 4.76
CA ASP A 287 -1.35 -11.76 3.99
C ASP A 287 -1.62 -10.93 2.72
N TRP A 288 -1.48 -9.61 2.83
CA TRP A 288 -1.59 -8.74 1.67
C TRP A 288 -0.47 -9.00 0.66
N ALA A 289 0.77 -9.17 1.11
CA ALA A 289 1.91 -9.46 0.24
C ALA A 289 1.76 -10.80 -0.49
N ARG A 290 1.24 -11.83 0.17
CA ARG A 290 0.91 -13.12 -0.47
C ARG A 290 -0.04 -12.95 -1.65
N THR A 291 -1.04 -12.09 -1.50
CA THR A 291 -2.06 -11.89 -2.55
C THR A 291 -1.55 -10.99 -3.68
N ASN A 292 -0.77 -9.95 -3.35
CA ASN A 292 -0.45 -8.86 -4.27
C ASN A 292 0.98 -8.92 -4.82
N CYS A 293 1.89 -9.63 -4.15
CA CYS A 293 3.28 -9.75 -4.60
C CYS A 293 3.62 -11.14 -5.15
N LEU A 294 2.82 -12.19 -4.87
CA LEU A 294 3.01 -13.55 -5.39
C LEU A 294 2.25 -13.82 -6.68
N ARG A 295 1.08 -13.20 -6.88
CA ARG A 295 0.31 -13.32 -8.12
C ARG A 295 0.81 -12.34 -9.16
N LEU A 296 1.81 -12.78 -9.88
CA LEU A 296 2.19 -12.14 -11.12
C LEU A 296 1.24 -12.60 -12.21
N PRO A 297 0.80 -11.72 -13.13
CA PRO A 297 0.07 -12.17 -14.30
C PRO A 297 0.96 -13.17 -15.06
N SER A 298 0.45 -14.37 -15.27
CA SER A 298 1.14 -15.37 -16.10
C SER A 298 1.32 -14.81 -17.50
N PRO A 299 2.47 -15.03 -18.17
CA PRO A 299 2.73 -14.52 -19.52
C PRO A 299 1.73 -15.04 -20.57
N GLU A 300 0.91 -16.04 -20.26
CA GLU A 300 -0.12 -16.59 -21.16
C GLU A 300 -1.29 -15.61 -21.48
N SER A 301 -1.52 -14.57 -20.67
CA SER A 301 -2.61 -13.62 -20.94
C SER A 301 -2.27 -12.56 -22.00
N ALA A 302 -1.02 -12.42 -22.40
CA ALA A 302 -0.58 -11.45 -23.42
C ALA A 302 -0.66 -12.02 -24.86
N MET A 303 -0.83 -13.32 -25.05
CA MET A 303 -0.89 -13.95 -26.39
C MET A 303 -2.31 -14.08 -26.98
N SER A 304 -3.37 -13.69 -26.26
CA SER A 304 -4.75 -13.88 -26.73
C SER A 304 -5.39 -12.67 -27.42
N VAL A 305 -4.63 -11.59 -27.68
CA VAL A 305 -5.15 -10.39 -28.41
C VAL A 305 -4.35 -10.21 -29.71
N GLY A 306 -4.47 -11.14 -30.60
CA GLY A 306 -3.75 -11.08 -31.87
C GLY A 306 -4.24 -12.05 -32.95
N HIS A 307 -5.55 -12.41 -32.93
CA HIS A 307 -6.19 -13.10 -34.07
C HIS A 307 -7.64 -12.63 -34.17
N SER A 308 -7.87 -11.52 -34.82
CA SER A 308 -9.10 -11.21 -35.54
C SER A 308 -8.80 -10.13 -36.54
#